data_62f2583811b99a5e965a8cd3e28c4856
#
_entry.id   62f2583811b99a5e965a8cd3e28c4856
#
_cell.length_a   1.000
_cell.length_b   1.000
_cell.length_c   1.000
_cell.angle_alpha   90.00
_cell.angle_beta   90.00
_cell.angle_gamma   90.00
#
_symmetry.space_group_name_H-M   'P 1'
#
loop_
_entity.id
_entity.type
_entity.pdbx_description
1 polymer ?
#
loop_
_entity_poly.entity_id
_entity_poly.type
_entity_poly.pdbx_seq_one_letter_code
_entity_poly.pdbx_strand_id
1 'polypeptide(L)'
;MEEIGKNGMKPRMSNYKAYMKQSMNIVCATDDNYVPLCGIMLTSLLENNRGSHVDIYILTKGLNLRSRKLFSKLLQKNNYDAEIHICEVKDEIFKHCPVRTGDHISLVTYYRFLIPYILPRHVDKVLYLDCDIMVDASLGELYAMDISDIALAACAEHDGKTGQLQISESHISRLEYPKEWGYFNAGVLLMNLSYWRQHNIPDALFAYVEKNQDKCLCHDQDVLNAVLGGQKRFLPYKYNFMTYLFTPGYAQYDKTVFLQERPAIIHYCTPVKPWDWYLPDYPFVKRWKHYKNISPWKRWRGNLPLKERIRRQLLIWLHVLRGKEFDVYEDSWKKWE
;
A
#
# COMPACT_ATOMS: atom_id res chain seq x y z
N MET A 1 37.36 -47.93 2.10
CA MET A 1 37.60 -46.55 2.49
C MET A 1 37.38 -45.70 1.23
N GLU A 2 36.22 -45.17 1.02
CA GLU A 2 35.86 -44.29 -0.05
C GLU A 2 35.37 -42.96 0.54
N GLU A 3 35.98 -41.88 0.16
CA GLU A 3 35.66 -40.53 0.58
C GLU A 3 34.37 -40.06 -0.08
N ILE A 4 33.35 -39.73 0.71
CA ILE A 4 32.12 -39.08 0.23
C ILE A 4 32.36 -37.59 0.22
N GLY A 5 32.49 -37.03 -1.00
CA GLY A 5 32.69 -35.62 -1.25
C GLY A 5 31.49 -34.79 -0.80
N LYS A 6 31.75 -33.79 0.06
CA LYS A 6 30.81 -32.73 0.44
C LYS A 6 30.69 -31.72 -0.68
N ASN A 7 29.69 -31.85 -1.55
CA ASN A 7 29.27 -30.80 -2.46
C ASN A 7 28.21 -29.91 -1.81
N GLY A 8 28.68 -28.91 -1.05
CA GLY A 8 27.86 -27.81 -0.61
C GLY A 8 27.63 -26.85 -1.79
N MET A 9 26.44 -26.88 -2.39
CA MET A 9 26.02 -25.87 -3.37
C MET A 9 25.90 -24.51 -2.68
N LYS A 10 26.92 -23.65 -2.83
CA LYS A 10 26.78 -22.23 -2.53
C LYS A 10 25.82 -21.61 -3.58
N PRO A 11 24.76 -20.88 -3.19
CA PRO A 11 23.94 -20.19 -4.18
C PRO A 11 24.79 -19.20 -4.96
N ARG A 12 24.71 -19.26 -6.29
CA ARG A 12 25.49 -18.42 -7.18
C ARG A 12 25.17 -16.95 -6.94
N MET A 13 26.13 -16.18 -6.45
CA MET A 13 26.04 -14.71 -6.26
C MET A 13 25.77 -13.94 -7.57
N SER A 14 25.80 -14.59 -8.74
CA SER A 14 25.48 -13.98 -10.04
C SER A 14 24.02 -13.53 -10.18
N ASN A 15 23.09 -14.21 -9.51
CA ASN A 15 21.66 -13.85 -9.61
C ASN A 15 21.31 -12.61 -8.77
N TYR A 16 22.01 -12.35 -7.66
CA TYR A 16 21.80 -11.14 -6.85
C TYR A 16 22.16 -9.84 -7.59
N LYS A 17 23.18 -9.86 -8.44
CA LYS A 17 23.59 -8.66 -9.23
C LYS A 17 22.62 -8.35 -10.39
N ALA A 18 21.92 -9.34 -10.92
CA ALA A 18 20.93 -9.12 -11.99
C ALA A 18 19.65 -8.41 -11.48
N TYR A 19 19.23 -8.68 -10.23
CA TYR A 19 18.06 -8.03 -9.63
C TYR A 19 18.28 -6.55 -9.28
N MET A 20 19.53 -6.09 -9.15
CA MET A 20 19.87 -4.72 -8.74
C MET A 20 19.80 -3.68 -9.86
N LYS A 21 19.54 -4.06 -11.10
CA LYS A 21 19.53 -3.14 -12.27
C LYS A 21 18.15 -3.03 -12.94
N GLN A 22 17.11 -3.56 -12.35
CA GLN A 22 15.78 -3.51 -12.95
C GLN A 22 15.14 -2.15 -12.71
N SER A 23 14.74 -1.45 -13.78
CA SER A 23 13.89 -0.28 -13.69
C SER A 23 12.52 -0.71 -13.15
N MET A 24 12.01 0.01 -12.15
CA MET A 24 10.70 -0.23 -11.56
C MET A 24 9.77 0.95 -11.84
N ASN A 25 8.60 0.66 -12.39
CA ASN A 25 7.53 1.64 -12.54
C ASN A 25 6.62 1.57 -11.32
N ILE A 26 6.58 2.64 -10.54
CA ILE A 26 5.77 2.77 -9.33
C ILE A 26 4.65 3.77 -9.60
N VAL A 27 3.44 3.43 -9.19
CA VAL A 27 2.29 4.34 -9.28
C VAL A 27 1.73 4.58 -7.89
N CYS A 28 1.39 5.82 -7.59
CA CYS A 28 0.60 6.18 -6.41
C CYS A 28 -0.39 7.29 -6.78
N ALA A 29 -1.44 7.46 -5.97
CA ALA A 29 -2.44 8.49 -6.17
C ALA A 29 -2.50 9.40 -4.94
N THR A 30 -2.52 10.73 -5.13
CA THR A 30 -2.54 11.68 -4.01
C THR A 30 -3.20 13.01 -4.37
N ASP A 31 -3.70 13.70 -3.35
CA ASP A 31 -4.03 15.12 -3.37
C ASP A 31 -3.08 15.93 -2.48
N ASP A 32 -3.21 17.25 -2.47
CA ASP A 32 -2.33 18.13 -1.67
C ASP A 32 -2.38 17.84 -0.15
N ASN A 33 -3.48 17.27 0.37
CA ASN A 33 -3.61 16.91 1.78
C ASN A 33 -2.76 15.68 2.13
N TYR A 34 -2.67 14.73 1.19
CA TYR A 34 -1.94 13.47 1.35
C TYR A 34 -0.51 13.51 0.81
N VAL A 35 -0.08 14.60 0.14
CA VAL A 35 1.30 14.79 -0.35
C VAL A 35 2.38 14.49 0.71
N PRO A 36 2.24 14.89 2.00
CA PRO A 36 3.25 14.53 2.99
C PRO A 36 3.39 13.02 3.21
N LEU A 37 2.29 12.29 3.19
CA LEU A 37 2.28 10.83 3.35
C LEU A 37 2.87 10.15 2.13
N CYS A 38 2.40 10.53 0.93
CA CYS A 38 2.97 10.09 -0.33
C CYS A 38 4.49 10.30 -0.36
N GLY A 39 4.97 11.48 0.02
CA GLY A 39 6.39 11.79 0.03
C GLY A 39 7.20 11.00 1.08
N ILE A 40 6.62 10.66 2.22
CA ILE A 40 7.27 9.81 3.25
C ILE A 40 7.31 8.36 2.74
N MET A 41 6.22 7.87 2.14
CA MET A 41 6.16 6.55 1.49
C MET A 41 7.25 6.45 0.41
N LEU A 42 7.31 7.42 -0.52
CA LEU A 42 8.33 7.45 -1.58
C LEU A 42 9.75 7.55 -1.01
N THR A 43 9.95 8.26 0.11
CA THR A 43 11.26 8.29 0.79
C THR A 43 11.65 6.88 1.26
N SER A 44 10.74 6.15 1.88
CA SER A 44 11.00 4.78 2.33
C SER A 44 11.26 3.83 1.16
N LEU A 45 10.50 3.95 0.07
CA LEU A 45 10.70 3.19 -1.16
C LEU A 45 12.10 3.41 -1.72
N LEU A 46 12.49 4.67 -1.94
CA LEU A 46 13.76 5.03 -2.56
C LEU A 46 14.96 4.65 -1.69
N GLU A 47 14.86 4.80 -0.35
CA GLU A 47 15.92 4.37 0.56
C GLU A 47 16.19 2.87 0.49
N ASN A 48 15.16 2.06 0.38
CA ASN A 48 15.29 0.60 0.35
C ASN A 48 15.55 0.02 -1.04
N ASN A 49 15.55 0.86 -2.10
CA ASN A 49 15.77 0.43 -3.48
C ASN A 49 16.86 1.26 -4.19
N ARG A 50 17.87 1.74 -3.46
CA ARG A 50 18.96 2.61 -3.97
C ARG A 50 19.76 2.02 -5.13
N GLY A 51 19.71 0.72 -5.34
CA GLY A 51 20.42 0.05 -6.44
C GLY A 51 19.62 -0.05 -7.75
N SER A 52 18.38 0.45 -7.78
CA SER A 52 17.46 0.36 -8.90
C SER A 52 17.11 1.75 -9.43
N HIS A 53 16.87 1.85 -10.74
CA HIS A 53 16.19 3.01 -11.31
C HIS A 53 14.68 2.91 -11.03
N VAL A 54 14.05 4.03 -10.62
CA VAL A 54 12.61 4.04 -10.25
C VAL A 54 11.88 5.16 -10.97
N ASP A 55 10.99 4.80 -11.89
CA ASP A 55 10.03 5.72 -12.49
C ASP A 55 8.77 5.81 -11.62
N ILE A 56 8.45 6.99 -11.11
CA ILE A 56 7.34 7.22 -10.19
C ILE A 56 6.26 8.06 -10.89
N TYR A 57 5.07 7.50 -11.04
CA TYR A 57 3.90 8.16 -11.60
C TYR A 57 2.95 8.53 -10.48
N ILE A 58 2.74 9.84 -10.26
CA ILE A 58 1.85 10.36 -9.23
C ILE A 58 0.55 10.82 -9.89
N LEU A 59 -0.53 10.06 -9.69
CA LEU A 59 -1.85 10.41 -10.17
C LEU A 59 -2.49 11.44 -9.22
N THR A 60 -2.98 12.55 -9.76
CA THR A 60 -3.54 13.64 -8.96
C THR A 60 -4.48 14.51 -9.79
N LYS A 61 -5.44 15.20 -9.16
CA LYS A 61 -6.23 16.22 -9.82
C LYS A 61 -5.47 17.54 -10.04
N GLY A 62 -4.25 17.61 -9.55
CA GLY A 62 -3.38 18.78 -9.59
C GLY A 62 -2.68 18.97 -8.24
N LEU A 63 -1.43 19.44 -8.30
CA LEU A 63 -0.63 19.74 -7.10
C LEU A 63 -0.19 21.20 -7.15
N ASN A 64 -0.23 21.86 -5.99
CA ASN A 64 0.29 23.21 -5.87
C ASN A 64 1.83 23.25 -6.04
N LEU A 65 2.37 24.45 -6.28
CA LEU A 65 3.81 24.66 -6.54
C LEU A 65 4.69 24.20 -5.36
N ARG A 66 4.20 24.33 -4.12
CA ARG A 66 4.95 23.89 -2.93
C ARG A 66 5.11 22.37 -2.90
N SER A 67 4.04 21.64 -3.16
CA SER A 67 4.04 20.18 -3.25
C SER A 67 4.98 19.68 -4.34
N ARG A 68 4.91 20.27 -5.54
CA ARG A 68 5.82 19.94 -6.67
C ARG A 68 7.29 20.17 -6.29
N LYS A 69 7.62 21.33 -5.65
CA LYS A 69 8.98 21.63 -5.17
C LYS A 69 9.48 20.63 -4.12
N LEU A 70 8.61 20.12 -3.25
CA LEU A 70 9.00 19.14 -2.23
C LEU A 70 9.33 17.77 -2.86
N PHE A 71 8.60 17.33 -3.90
CA PHE A 71 8.95 16.14 -4.65
C PHE A 71 10.29 16.28 -5.39
N SER A 72 10.54 17.43 -6.04
CA SER A 72 11.85 17.69 -6.65
C SER A 72 12.97 17.67 -5.61
N LYS A 73 12.73 18.23 -4.41
CA LYS A 73 13.69 18.22 -3.31
C LYS A 73 13.95 16.81 -2.77
N LEU A 74 12.96 15.92 -2.80
CA LEU A 74 13.13 14.53 -2.41
C LEU A 74 14.25 13.86 -3.23
N LEU A 75 14.18 13.99 -4.57
CA LEU A 75 15.15 13.37 -5.47
C LEU A 75 16.54 14.00 -5.32
N GLN A 76 16.63 15.33 -5.34
CA GLN A 76 17.89 16.07 -5.32
C GLN A 76 18.69 15.84 -4.03
N LYS A 77 18.00 15.81 -2.87
CA LYS A 77 18.66 15.77 -1.57
C LYS A 77 19.46 14.49 -1.32
N ASN A 78 18.98 13.36 -1.83
CA ASN A 78 19.51 12.04 -1.50
C ASN A 78 20.13 11.33 -2.70
N ASN A 79 20.22 12.00 -3.84
CA ASN A 79 20.79 11.48 -5.09
C ASN A 79 20.22 10.09 -5.45
N TYR A 80 18.88 9.96 -5.43
CA TYR A 80 18.21 8.73 -5.87
C TYR A 80 18.24 8.64 -7.40
N ASP A 81 18.44 7.44 -7.90
CA ASP A 81 18.26 7.11 -9.32
C ASP A 81 16.75 6.92 -9.59
N ALA A 82 16.03 8.04 -9.75
CA ALA A 82 14.59 8.03 -9.93
C ALA A 82 14.08 9.27 -10.67
N GLU A 83 12.94 9.10 -11.36
CA GLU A 83 12.18 10.19 -11.98
C GLU A 83 10.76 10.26 -11.40
N ILE A 84 10.18 11.47 -11.29
CA ILE A 84 8.80 11.68 -10.85
C ILE A 84 7.99 12.34 -11.94
N HIS A 85 6.95 11.65 -12.39
CA HIS A 85 5.99 12.08 -13.39
C HIS A 85 4.66 12.44 -12.69
N ILE A 86 4.26 13.72 -12.76
CA ILE A 86 2.96 14.16 -12.22
C ILE A 86 1.90 14.00 -13.32
N CYS A 87 0.97 13.08 -13.10
CA CYS A 87 -0.09 12.74 -14.05
C CYS A 87 -1.43 13.33 -13.56
N GLU A 88 -1.91 14.36 -14.26
CA GLU A 88 -3.17 15.02 -13.89
C GLU A 88 -4.37 14.20 -14.36
N VAL A 89 -5.31 13.99 -13.46
CA VAL A 89 -6.54 13.21 -13.66
C VAL A 89 -7.74 14.12 -13.48
N LYS A 90 -8.71 14.02 -14.39
CA LYS A 90 -9.96 14.79 -14.33
C LYS A 90 -11.02 14.04 -13.53
N ASP A 91 -11.56 14.68 -12.50
CA ASP A 91 -12.55 14.07 -11.59
C ASP A 91 -13.89 13.73 -12.27
N GLU A 92 -14.23 14.38 -13.39
CA GLU A 92 -15.50 14.19 -14.10
C GLU A 92 -15.74 12.74 -14.56
N ILE A 93 -14.66 11.99 -14.78
CA ILE A 93 -14.74 10.56 -15.17
C ILE A 93 -15.34 9.72 -14.03
N PHE A 94 -15.19 10.15 -12.78
CA PHE A 94 -15.57 9.40 -11.58
C PHE A 94 -16.96 9.79 -11.01
N LYS A 95 -17.79 10.49 -11.77
CA LYS A 95 -19.11 11.00 -11.34
C LYS A 95 -20.05 9.92 -10.77
N HIS A 96 -19.88 8.66 -11.19
CA HIS A 96 -20.66 7.51 -10.72
C HIS A 96 -19.94 6.69 -9.62
N CYS A 97 -18.70 7.05 -9.27
CA CYS A 97 -17.96 6.36 -8.23
C CYS A 97 -18.44 6.81 -6.85
N PRO A 98 -18.91 5.89 -5.99
CA PRO A 98 -19.46 6.26 -4.68
C PRO A 98 -18.35 6.75 -3.75
N VAL A 99 -18.56 7.94 -3.18
CA VAL A 99 -17.81 8.45 -2.03
C VAL A 99 -18.85 8.82 -0.98
N ARG A 100 -18.79 8.19 0.18
CA ARG A 100 -19.78 8.40 1.25
C ARG A 100 -19.39 9.56 2.14
N THR A 101 -20.36 10.34 2.54
CA THR A 101 -20.16 11.44 3.52
C THR A 101 -19.66 10.85 4.84
N GLY A 102 -18.49 11.30 5.30
CA GLY A 102 -17.86 10.81 6.54
C GLY A 102 -16.79 9.76 6.34
N ASP A 103 -16.61 9.23 5.13
CA ASP A 103 -15.49 8.36 4.82
C ASP A 103 -14.18 9.16 4.76
N HIS A 104 -13.09 8.53 5.19
CA HIS A 104 -11.74 9.09 5.03
C HIS A 104 -11.18 8.90 3.61
N ILE A 105 -11.98 8.36 2.70
CA ILE A 105 -11.63 7.99 1.33
C ILE A 105 -12.16 9.06 0.38
N SER A 106 -11.34 9.46 -0.57
CA SER A 106 -11.67 10.44 -1.62
C SER A 106 -11.76 9.77 -3.00
N LEU A 107 -12.25 10.49 -4.02
CA LEU A 107 -12.24 10.01 -5.41
C LEU A 107 -10.85 9.57 -5.90
N VAL A 108 -9.79 10.04 -5.27
CA VAL A 108 -8.40 9.68 -5.58
C VAL A 108 -8.16 8.16 -5.53
N THR A 109 -8.91 7.41 -4.71
CA THR A 109 -8.81 5.95 -4.66
C THR A 109 -9.16 5.29 -6.00
N TYR A 110 -10.08 5.86 -6.77
CA TYR A 110 -10.48 5.34 -8.08
C TYR A 110 -9.51 5.67 -9.22
N TYR A 111 -8.54 6.57 -9.01
CA TYR A 111 -7.58 6.94 -10.06
C TYR A 111 -6.78 5.75 -10.57
N ARG A 112 -6.60 4.70 -9.74
CA ARG A 112 -5.93 3.46 -10.14
C ARG A 112 -6.63 2.73 -11.29
N PHE A 113 -7.91 2.97 -11.54
CA PHE A 113 -8.63 2.40 -12.68
C PHE A 113 -8.08 2.91 -14.02
N LEU A 114 -7.59 4.15 -14.05
CA LEU A 114 -7.10 4.82 -15.26
C LEU A 114 -5.61 4.60 -15.54
N ILE A 115 -4.87 3.90 -14.68
CA ILE A 115 -3.43 3.67 -14.85
C ILE A 115 -3.07 3.21 -16.28
N PRO A 116 -3.76 2.21 -16.88
CA PRO A 116 -3.43 1.74 -18.23
C PRO A 116 -3.62 2.80 -19.33
N TYR A 117 -4.50 3.78 -19.10
CA TYR A 117 -4.79 4.85 -20.07
C TYR A 117 -3.86 6.05 -19.90
N ILE A 118 -3.41 6.31 -18.66
CA ILE A 118 -2.57 7.47 -18.34
C ILE A 118 -1.10 7.19 -18.64
N LEU A 119 -0.61 5.99 -18.34
CA LEU A 119 0.79 5.67 -18.47
C LEU A 119 1.19 5.41 -19.94
N PRO A 120 2.45 5.73 -20.30
CA PRO A 120 2.96 5.47 -21.65
C PRO A 120 2.76 4.03 -22.09
N ARG A 121 2.52 3.83 -23.40
CA ARG A 121 2.22 2.50 -23.97
C ARG A 121 3.31 1.46 -23.77
N HIS A 122 4.56 1.89 -23.66
CA HIS A 122 5.71 0.99 -23.39
C HIS A 122 5.83 0.52 -21.94
N VAL A 123 5.03 1.08 -21.02
CA VAL A 123 4.99 0.63 -19.63
C VAL A 123 3.99 -0.51 -19.52
N ASP A 124 4.49 -1.74 -19.45
CA ASP A 124 3.68 -2.95 -19.45
C ASP A 124 3.36 -3.49 -18.04
N LYS A 125 4.14 -3.09 -17.04
CA LYS A 125 3.99 -3.53 -15.65
C LYS A 125 4.27 -2.38 -14.69
N VAL A 126 3.45 -2.27 -13.64
CA VAL A 126 3.64 -1.29 -12.56
C VAL A 126 3.36 -1.92 -11.20
N LEU A 127 3.96 -1.35 -10.18
CA LEU A 127 3.58 -1.59 -8.79
C LEU A 127 2.83 -0.35 -8.27
N TYR A 128 1.54 -0.51 -8.01
CA TYR A 128 0.72 0.52 -7.36
C TYR A 128 0.87 0.41 -5.84
N LEU A 129 1.04 1.55 -5.18
CA LEU A 129 1.19 1.68 -3.73
C LEU A 129 0.29 2.79 -3.18
N ASP A 130 -0.50 2.50 -2.15
CA ASP A 130 -1.22 3.51 -1.40
C ASP A 130 -0.26 4.44 -0.63
N CYS A 131 -0.70 5.66 -0.33
CA CYS A 131 0.13 6.66 0.34
C CYS A 131 0.34 6.39 1.85
N ASP A 132 -0.47 5.55 2.47
CA ASP A 132 -0.37 5.15 3.87
C ASP A 132 0.45 3.85 4.08
N ILE A 133 1.39 3.65 3.20
CA ILE A 133 2.34 2.53 3.19
C ILE A 133 3.73 3.01 3.63
N MET A 134 4.52 2.11 4.19
CA MET A 134 5.95 2.25 4.39
C MET A 134 6.66 1.05 3.74
N VAL A 135 7.61 1.30 2.86
CA VAL A 135 8.49 0.27 2.28
C VAL A 135 9.72 0.12 3.17
N ASP A 136 9.96 -1.10 3.68
CA ASP A 136 11.03 -1.38 4.65
C ASP A 136 12.05 -2.44 4.17
N ALA A 137 11.96 -2.81 2.90
CA ALA A 137 12.92 -3.69 2.23
C ALA A 137 12.93 -3.45 0.71
N SER A 138 13.87 -4.09 0.01
CA SER A 138 13.90 -4.06 -1.46
C SER A 138 12.66 -4.72 -2.06
N LEU A 139 12.11 -4.10 -3.10
CA LEU A 139 10.96 -4.60 -3.86
C LEU A 139 11.36 -5.28 -5.19
N GLY A 140 12.65 -5.45 -5.45
CA GLY A 140 13.13 -6.04 -6.70
C GLY A 140 12.58 -7.45 -6.95
N GLU A 141 12.50 -8.30 -5.90
CA GLU A 141 11.93 -9.64 -5.99
C GLU A 141 10.42 -9.59 -6.33
N LEU A 142 9.65 -8.71 -5.66
CA LEU A 142 8.24 -8.51 -5.97
C LEU A 142 8.05 -8.03 -7.41
N TYR A 143 8.81 -7.01 -7.81
CA TYR A 143 8.67 -6.43 -9.14
C TYR A 143 9.11 -7.39 -10.25
N ALA A 144 10.03 -8.33 -9.97
CA ALA A 144 10.49 -9.35 -10.92
C ALA A 144 9.48 -10.48 -11.13
N MET A 145 8.44 -10.61 -10.30
CA MET A 145 7.43 -11.67 -10.47
C MET A 145 6.82 -11.64 -11.87
N ASP A 146 6.69 -12.82 -12.46
CA ASP A 146 5.96 -12.99 -13.72
C ASP A 146 4.45 -12.97 -13.44
N ILE A 147 3.76 -12.02 -14.07
CA ILE A 147 2.30 -11.85 -14.05
C ILE A 147 1.74 -11.73 -15.48
N SER A 148 2.45 -12.26 -16.47
CA SER A 148 2.09 -12.12 -17.90
C SER A 148 0.74 -12.75 -18.24
N ASP A 149 0.31 -13.75 -17.48
CA ASP A 149 -0.91 -14.54 -17.66
C ASP A 149 -2.14 -14.02 -16.88
N ILE A 150 -1.98 -13.00 -16.04
CA ILE A 150 -3.01 -12.49 -15.13
C ILE A 150 -3.11 -10.96 -15.14
N ALA A 151 -4.21 -10.43 -14.61
CA ALA A 151 -4.41 -8.99 -14.52
C ALA A 151 -3.56 -8.32 -13.46
N LEU A 152 -3.40 -8.98 -12.30
CA LEU A 152 -2.65 -8.42 -11.17
C LEU A 152 -2.22 -9.48 -10.15
N ALA A 153 -1.28 -9.10 -9.28
CA ALA A 153 -1.00 -9.82 -8.05
C ALA A 153 -1.16 -8.89 -6.85
N ALA A 154 -1.78 -9.37 -5.77
CA ALA A 154 -2.06 -8.63 -4.54
C ALA A 154 -2.13 -9.55 -3.33
N CYS A 155 -2.00 -9.01 -2.10
CA CYS A 155 -2.20 -9.80 -0.88
C CYS A 155 -3.68 -10.02 -0.61
N ALA A 156 -4.02 -11.20 -0.08
CA ALA A 156 -5.38 -11.45 0.37
C ALA A 156 -5.77 -10.48 1.49
N GLU A 157 -7.02 -10.01 1.45
CA GLU A 157 -7.62 -9.27 2.57
C GLU A 157 -7.98 -10.26 3.68
N HIS A 158 -8.08 -9.75 4.88
CA HIS A 158 -8.35 -10.53 6.05
C HIS A 158 -9.73 -10.19 6.63
N ASP A 159 -10.54 -11.19 6.95
CA ASP A 159 -11.80 -10.94 7.64
C ASP A 159 -11.52 -10.50 9.09
N GLY A 160 -11.79 -9.23 9.37
CA GLY A 160 -11.62 -8.66 10.69
C GLY A 160 -12.51 -9.26 11.79
N LYS A 161 -13.46 -10.13 11.46
CA LYS A 161 -14.33 -10.78 12.46
C LYS A 161 -13.89 -12.21 12.79
N THR A 162 -13.42 -12.95 11.81
CA THR A 162 -13.10 -14.39 11.98
C THR A 162 -11.62 -14.68 12.02
N GLY A 163 -10.77 -13.72 11.68
CA GLY A 163 -9.33 -13.95 11.57
C GLY A 163 -8.93 -14.84 10.38
N GLN A 164 -9.89 -15.30 9.60
CA GLN A 164 -9.62 -16.11 8.42
C GLN A 164 -9.29 -15.22 7.22
N LEU A 165 -8.50 -15.76 6.30
CA LEU A 165 -8.16 -15.14 5.01
C LEU A 165 -9.37 -15.06 4.07
N GLN A 166 -10.53 -14.76 4.60
CA GLN A 166 -11.78 -14.72 3.86
C GLN A 166 -12.61 -13.53 4.31
N ILE A 167 -13.07 -12.77 3.35
CA ILE A 167 -14.16 -11.83 3.56
C ILE A 167 -15.38 -12.60 4.08
N SER A 168 -16.16 -11.90 4.90
CA SER A 168 -17.45 -12.43 5.38
C SER A 168 -18.34 -12.89 4.21
N GLU A 169 -19.08 -13.97 4.41
CA GLU A 169 -20.04 -14.45 3.41
C GLU A 169 -21.05 -13.39 2.98
N SER A 170 -21.41 -12.49 3.89
CA SER A 170 -22.27 -11.34 3.59
C SER A 170 -21.64 -10.39 2.56
N HIS A 171 -20.32 -10.21 2.58
CA HIS A 171 -19.61 -9.36 1.65
C HIS A 171 -19.56 -10.01 0.25
N ILE A 172 -19.23 -11.30 0.20
CA ILE A 172 -19.20 -12.08 -1.04
C ILE A 172 -20.59 -12.13 -1.68
N SER A 173 -21.63 -12.42 -0.88
CA SER A 173 -23.03 -12.43 -1.37
C SER A 173 -23.47 -11.07 -1.89
N ARG A 174 -23.03 -9.98 -1.24
CA ARG A 174 -23.35 -8.61 -1.66
C ARG A 174 -22.74 -8.26 -3.01
N LEU A 175 -21.47 -8.67 -3.23
CA LEU A 175 -20.77 -8.44 -4.49
C LEU A 175 -21.13 -9.46 -5.60
N GLU A 176 -21.83 -10.55 -5.24
CA GLU A 176 -22.29 -11.56 -6.18
C GLU A 176 -21.16 -12.19 -7.03
N TYR A 177 -20.00 -12.47 -6.42
CA TYR A 177 -18.89 -13.11 -7.11
C TYR A 177 -18.49 -14.47 -6.48
N PRO A 178 -17.81 -15.37 -7.23
CA PRO A 178 -17.45 -16.69 -6.72
C PRO A 178 -16.56 -16.63 -5.47
N LYS A 179 -16.97 -17.34 -4.42
CA LYS A 179 -16.25 -17.37 -3.12
C LYS A 179 -14.82 -17.88 -3.26
N GLU A 180 -14.61 -18.84 -4.15
CA GLU A 180 -13.30 -19.43 -4.42
C GLU A 180 -12.28 -18.45 -5.00
N TRP A 181 -12.72 -17.32 -5.53
CA TRP A 181 -11.81 -16.27 -5.97
C TRP A 181 -11.09 -15.63 -4.79
N GLY A 182 -11.64 -15.69 -3.56
CA GLY A 182 -11.13 -14.96 -2.42
C GLY A 182 -11.12 -13.46 -2.69
N TYR A 183 -10.65 -12.65 -1.75
CA TYR A 183 -10.70 -11.20 -1.86
C TYR A 183 -9.34 -10.60 -1.51
N PHE A 184 -8.88 -9.58 -2.23
CA PHE A 184 -7.58 -8.98 -2.03
C PHE A 184 -7.70 -7.53 -1.55
N ASN A 185 -6.67 -7.10 -0.80
CA ASN A 185 -6.49 -5.70 -0.41
C ASN A 185 -5.90 -4.92 -1.59
N ALA A 186 -6.47 -3.76 -1.89
CA ALA A 186 -6.11 -2.96 -3.06
C ALA A 186 -4.94 -1.98 -2.82
N GLY A 187 -4.37 -1.91 -1.61
CA GLY A 187 -3.30 -0.95 -1.30
C GLY A 187 -1.94 -1.26 -1.91
N VAL A 188 -1.69 -2.52 -2.30
CA VAL A 188 -0.49 -2.96 -3.01
C VAL A 188 -0.90 -3.84 -4.18
N LEU A 189 -0.68 -3.37 -5.41
CA LEU A 189 -1.07 -4.09 -6.63
C LEU A 189 0.11 -4.15 -7.60
N LEU A 190 0.63 -5.33 -7.88
CA LEU A 190 1.49 -5.54 -9.03
C LEU A 190 0.60 -5.77 -10.25
N MET A 191 0.56 -4.81 -11.18
CA MET A 191 -0.42 -4.76 -12.27
C MET A 191 0.22 -5.06 -13.63
N ASN A 192 -0.41 -5.92 -14.41
CA ASN A 192 -0.07 -6.19 -15.81
C ASN A 192 -0.84 -5.24 -16.72
N LEU A 193 -0.24 -4.12 -17.10
CA LEU A 193 -0.93 -3.10 -17.91
C LEU A 193 -1.20 -3.56 -19.34
N SER A 194 -0.39 -4.48 -19.89
CA SER A 194 -0.66 -5.08 -21.19
C SER A 194 -1.96 -5.88 -21.15
N TYR A 195 -2.14 -6.72 -20.13
CA TYR A 195 -3.39 -7.46 -19.90
C TYR A 195 -4.58 -6.49 -19.73
N TRP A 196 -4.43 -5.46 -18.88
CA TRP A 196 -5.50 -4.49 -18.64
C TRP A 196 -5.93 -3.75 -19.90
N ARG A 197 -4.99 -3.36 -20.75
CA ARG A 197 -5.27 -2.70 -22.03
C ARG A 197 -5.93 -3.66 -23.03
N GLN A 198 -5.42 -4.88 -23.13
CA GLN A 198 -5.94 -5.89 -24.06
C GLN A 198 -7.39 -6.28 -23.75
N HIS A 199 -7.76 -6.34 -22.48
CA HIS A 199 -9.09 -6.75 -22.02
C HIS A 199 -10.00 -5.57 -21.66
N ASN A 200 -9.62 -4.32 -21.95
CA ASN A 200 -10.40 -3.12 -21.63
C ASN A 200 -10.86 -3.07 -20.16
N ILE A 201 -9.98 -3.45 -19.22
CA ILE A 201 -10.32 -3.56 -17.79
C ILE A 201 -10.87 -2.26 -17.22
N PRO A 202 -10.31 -1.04 -17.51
CA PRO A 202 -10.90 0.20 -17.02
C PRO A 202 -12.37 0.36 -17.35
N ASP A 203 -12.79 0.04 -18.57
CA ASP A 203 -14.18 0.15 -18.99
C ASP A 203 -15.08 -0.84 -18.24
N ALA A 204 -14.60 -2.06 -18.00
CA ALA A 204 -15.31 -3.06 -17.19
C ALA A 204 -15.48 -2.61 -15.72
N LEU A 205 -14.45 -1.97 -15.13
CA LEU A 205 -14.50 -1.41 -13.77
C LEU A 205 -15.56 -0.30 -13.68
N PHE A 206 -15.56 0.67 -14.59
CA PHE A 206 -16.55 1.74 -14.61
C PHE A 206 -17.96 1.22 -14.87
N ALA A 207 -18.15 0.27 -15.79
CA ALA A 207 -19.44 -0.35 -16.05
C ALA A 207 -19.97 -1.12 -14.82
N TYR A 208 -19.07 -1.74 -14.03
CA TYR A 208 -19.47 -2.39 -12.78
C TYR A 208 -19.92 -1.37 -11.73
N VAL A 209 -19.14 -0.28 -11.54
CA VAL A 209 -19.50 0.79 -10.61
C VAL A 209 -20.86 1.38 -10.95
N GLU A 210 -21.11 1.72 -12.22
CA GLU A 210 -22.37 2.35 -12.64
C GLU A 210 -23.59 1.52 -12.26
N LYS A 211 -23.49 0.18 -12.33
CA LYS A 211 -24.57 -0.75 -12.03
C LYS A 211 -24.68 -1.14 -10.54
N ASN A 212 -23.62 -0.99 -9.75
CA ASN A 212 -23.51 -1.60 -8.42
C ASN A 212 -22.99 -0.63 -7.35
N GLN A 213 -23.28 0.68 -7.47
CA GLN A 213 -22.78 1.71 -6.53
C GLN A 213 -23.10 1.40 -5.06
N ASP A 214 -24.29 0.93 -4.79
CA ASP A 214 -24.79 0.56 -3.45
C ASP A 214 -24.12 -0.68 -2.87
N LYS A 215 -23.59 -1.56 -3.73
CA LYS A 215 -22.86 -2.77 -3.33
C LYS A 215 -21.39 -2.49 -3.00
N CYS A 216 -20.80 -1.39 -3.47
CA CYS A 216 -19.38 -1.05 -3.29
C CYS A 216 -19.15 -0.36 -1.94
N LEU A 217 -19.15 -1.11 -0.83
CA LEU A 217 -18.92 -0.59 0.52
C LEU A 217 -17.46 -0.27 0.80
N CYS A 218 -16.55 -1.03 0.20
CA CYS A 218 -15.11 -0.82 0.23
C CYS A 218 -14.61 -0.13 -1.04
N HIS A 219 -15.44 0.71 -1.65
CA HIS A 219 -15.11 1.60 -2.78
C HIS A 219 -14.47 0.85 -3.96
N ASP A 220 -13.32 1.31 -4.41
CA ASP A 220 -12.54 0.74 -5.50
C ASP A 220 -12.07 -0.70 -5.25
N GLN A 221 -11.80 -1.07 -3.98
CA GLN A 221 -11.39 -2.44 -3.63
C GLN A 221 -12.49 -3.45 -3.95
N ASP A 222 -13.76 -3.14 -3.66
CA ASP A 222 -14.89 -4.00 -4.02
C ASP A 222 -15.01 -4.17 -5.54
N VAL A 223 -14.87 -3.07 -6.28
CA VAL A 223 -14.96 -3.08 -7.74
C VAL A 223 -13.84 -3.91 -8.37
N LEU A 224 -12.60 -3.71 -7.90
CA LEU A 224 -11.44 -4.47 -8.39
C LEU A 224 -11.61 -5.97 -8.13
N ASN A 225 -12.08 -6.34 -6.94
CA ASN A 225 -12.32 -7.74 -6.61
C ASN A 225 -13.46 -8.34 -7.44
N ALA A 226 -14.58 -7.62 -7.62
CA ALA A 226 -15.70 -8.10 -8.40
C ALA A 226 -15.36 -8.33 -9.88
N VAL A 227 -14.53 -7.47 -10.48
CA VAL A 227 -14.17 -7.55 -11.90
C VAL A 227 -12.95 -8.46 -12.13
N LEU A 228 -11.95 -8.44 -11.24
CA LEU A 228 -10.66 -9.10 -11.44
C LEU A 228 -10.42 -10.30 -10.52
N GLY A 229 -11.40 -10.66 -9.70
CA GLY A 229 -11.25 -11.73 -8.72
C GLY A 229 -10.74 -13.05 -9.28
N GLY A 230 -11.19 -13.45 -10.49
CA GLY A 230 -10.73 -14.64 -11.18
C GLY A 230 -9.40 -14.48 -11.95
N GLN A 231 -8.83 -13.28 -12.03
CA GLN A 231 -7.68 -12.95 -12.88
C GLN A 231 -6.50 -12.41 -12.05
N LYS A 232 -6.30 -12.98 -10.86
CA LYS A 232 -5.26 -12.55 -9.93
C LYS A 232 -4.43 -13.70 -9.40
N ARG A 233 -3.28 -13.32 -8.80
CA ARG A 233 -2.44 -14.20 -7.95
C ARG A 233 -2.29 -13.57 -6.58
N PHE A 234 -2.34 -14.39 -5.52
CA PHE A 234 -2.06 -13.90 -4.18
C PHE A 234 -0.57 -13.79 -3.91
N LEU A 235 -0.16 -12.65 -3.33
CA LEU A 235 1.19 -12.38 -2.86
C LEU A 235 1.37 -12.82 -1.40
N PRO A 236 2.61 -13.16 -0.99
CA PRO A 236 2.96 -13.30 0.42
C PRO A 236 2.67 -12.02 1.22
N TYR A 237 2.21 -12.16 2.47
CA TYR A 237 1.84 -11.02 3.34
C TYR A 237 2.97 -10.06 3.66
N LYS A 238 4.24 -10.48 3.50
CA LYS A 238 5.37 -9.55 3.62
C LYS A 238 5.27 -8.33 2.68
N TYR A 239 4.51 -8.45 1.60
CA TYR A 239 4.31 -7.37 0.62
C TYR A 239 3.07 -6.51 0.85
N ASN A 240 2.28 -6.82 1.87
CA ASN A 240 1.21 -5.92 2.35
C ASN A 240 0.86 -6.28 3.81
N PHE A 241 1.78 -5.97 4.72
CA PHE A 241 1.61 -6.26 6.14
C PHE A 241 0.67 -5.23 6.78
N MET A 242 -0.57 -5.64 7.01
CA MET A 242 -1.65 -4.79 7.49
C MET A 242 -1.59 -4.64 9.01
N THR A 243 -1.30 -3.42 9.49
CA THR A 243 -1.06 -3.16 10.91
C THR A 243 -2.28 -3.30 11.81
N TYR A 244 -3.48 -3.23 11.27
CA TYR A 244 -4.72 -3.37 12.07
C TYR A 244 -4.85 -4.73 12.74
N LEU A 245 -4.26 -5.77 12.16
CA LEU A 245 -4.27 -7.13 12.72
C LEU A 245 -3.61 -7.22 14.10
N PHE A 246 -2.75 -6.24 14.43
CA PHE A 246 -2.03 -6.17 15.71
C PHE A 246 -2.67 -5.20 16.70
N THR A 247 -3.85 -4.67 16.38
CA THR A 247 -4.64 -3.85 17.31
C THR A 247 -5.44 -4.73 18.29
N PRO A 248 -5.82 -4.23 19.47
CA PRO A 248 -6.49 -5.02 20.51
C PRO A 248 -7.77 -5.73 20.04
N GLY A 249 -8.54 -5.11 19.13
CA GLY A 249 -9.74 -5.72 18.56
C GLY A 249 -9.52 -7.01 17.77
N TYR A 250 -8.26 -7.34 17.46
CA TYR A 250 -7.87 -8.51 16.66
C TYR A 250 -6.95 -9.46 17.46
N ALA A 251 -6.83 -9.28 18.77
CA ALA A 251 -5.93 -10.07 19.61
C ALA A 251 -6.21 -11.59 19.57
N GLN A 252 -7.49 -11.98 19.37
CA GLN A 252 -7.94 -13.38 19.36
C GLN A 252 -7.61 -14.12 18.04
N TYR A 253 -7.08 -13.45 17.03
CA TYR A 253 -6.83 -14.06 15.73
C TYR A 253 -5.44 -14.65 15.61
N ASP A 254 -5.33 -15.79 14.90
CA ASP A 254 -4.02 -16.39 14.56
C ASP A 254 -3.30 -15.50 13.53
N LYS A 255 -2.15 -15.01 13.94
CA LYS A 255 -1.30 -14.14 13.12
C LYS A 255 -0.06 -14.85 12.57
N THR A 256 0.03 -16.15 12.77
CA THR A 256 1.21 -16.95 12.39
C THR A 256 1.60 -16.74 10.94
N VAL A 257 0.62 -16.66 10.02
CA VAL A 257 0.85 -16.45 8.58
C VAL A 257 1.51 -15.10 8.31
N PHE A 258 1.11 -14.03 9.04
CA PHE A 258 1.68 -12.69 8.87
C PHE A 258 3.09 -12.58 9.48
N LEU A 259 3.42 -13.46 10.41
CA LEU A 259 4.67 -13.47 11.16
C LEU A 259 5.72 -14.45 10.61
N GLN A 260 5.48 -15.06 9.45
CA GLN A 260 6.42 -16.00 8.83
C GLN A 260 7.66 -15.31 8.28
N GLU A 261 7.48 -14.16 7.64
CA GLU A 261 8.55 -13.40 7.02
C GLU A 261 8.58 -11.95 7.53
N ARG A 262 9.77 -11.35 7.53
CA ARG A 262 9.90 -9.91 7.83
C ARG A 262 9.12 -9.09 6.79
N PRO A 263 8.26 -8.16 7.21
CA PRO A 263 7.54 -7.30 6.30
C PRO A 263 8.47 -6.48 5.40
N ALA A 264 8.22 -6.50 4.09
CA ALA A 264 8.85 -5.62 3.12
C ALA A 264 8.00 -4.34 2.91
N ILE A 265 6.67 -4.47 3.01
CA ILE A 265 5.74 -3.36 2.92
C ILE A 265 4.81 -3.40 4.13
N ILE A 266 4.80 -2.33 4.92
CA ILE A 266 3.91 -2.12 6.07
C ILE A 266 2.80 -1.18 5.64
N HIS A 267 1.54 -1.59 5.82
CA HIS A 267 0.36 -0.85 5.41
C HIS A 267 -0.46 -0.41 6.63
N TYR A 268 -0.60 0.89 6.79
CA TYR A 268 -1.36 1.52 7.87
C TYR A 268 -2.82 1.74 7.46
N CYS A 269 -3.51 0.67 7.02
CA CYS A 269 -4.82 0.70 6.37
C CYS A 269 -6.02 0.97 7.31
N THR A 270 -5.81 1.43 8.54
CA THR A 270 -6.90 1.76 9.49
C THR A 270 -7.18 3.26 9.58
N PRO A 271 -8.34 3.67 10.12
CA PRO A 271 -8.60 5.07 10.45
C PRO A 271 -7.63 5.63 11.50
N VAL A 272 -7.10 4.77 12.38
CA VAL A 272 -6.06 5.15 13.36
C VAL A 272 -4.71 5.04 12.69
N LYS A 273 -4.02 6.16 12.56
CA LYS A 273 -2.75 6.28 11.85
C LYS A 273 -1.61 6.63 12.80
N PRO A 274 -0.37 6.15 12.54
CA PRO A 274 0.78 6.42 13.41
C PRO A 274 1.16 7.91 13.48
N TRP A 275 0.69 8.72 12.55
CA TRP A 275 0.94 10.17 12.51
C TRP A 275 -0.15 11.01 13.17
N ASP A 276 -1.34 10.48 13.37
CA ASP A 276 -2.47 11.19 14.00
C ASP A 276 -2.56 10.93 15.50
N TRP A 277 -2.12 9.73 15.92
CA TRP A 277 -2.07 9.32 17.31
C TRP A 277 -0.61 9.17 17.74
N TYR A 278 -0.20 9.90 18.76
CA TYR A 278 1.13 9.75 19.35
C TYR A 278 1.19 8.50 20.25
N LEU A 279 0.70 7.38 19.78
CA LEU A 279 0.78 6.12 20.49
C LEU A 279 2.22 5.59 20.37
N PRO A 280 2.97 5.46 21.49
CA PRO A 280 4.37 5.04 21.43
C PRO A 280 4.55 3.63 20.86
N ASP A 281 3.56 2.77 21.03
CA ASP A 281 3.61 1.34 20.68
C ASP A 281 2.85 0.98 19.41
N TYR A 282 2.50 1.95 18.58
CA TYR A 282 1.88 1.66 17.29
C TYR A 282 2.87 0.85 16.40
N PRO A 283 2.43 -0.22 15.72
CA PRO A 283 3.31 -1.07 14.92
C PRO A 283 4.19 -0.29 13.96
N PHE A 284 5.50 -0.53 14.03
CA PHE A 284 6.53 0.09 13.20
C PHE A 284 6.56 1.63 13.21
N VAL A 285 6.01 2.29 14.24
CA VAL A 285 5.95 3.76 14.31
C VAL A 285 7.34 4.41 14.34
N LYS A 286 8.34 3.76 14.96
CA LYS A 286 9.71 4.26 15.03
C LYS A 286 10.35 4.30 13.64
N ARG A 287 10.15 3.26 12.83
CA ARG A 287 10.62 3.20 11.44
C ARG A 287 9.94 4.24 10.57
N TRP A 288 8.61 4.38 10.69
CA TRP A 288 7.87 5.43 10.00
C TRP A 288 8.42 6.82 10.34
N LYS A 289 8.68 7.10 11.64
CA LYS A 289 9.30 8.36 12.10
C LYS A 289 10.70 8.55 11.52
N HIS A 290 11.48 7.48 11.37
CA HIS A 290 12.81 7.55 10.74
C HIS A 290 12.69 8.07 9.30
N TYR A 291 11.86 7.44 8.44
CA TYR A 291 11.68 7.88 7.04
C TYR A 291 11.10 9.29 6.95
N LYS A 292 10.15 9.64 7.81
CA LYS A 292 9.68 11.02 7.91
C LYS A 292 10.82 12.01 8.19
N ASN A 293 11.71 11.72 9.13
CA ASN A 293 12.77 12.63 9.56
C ASN A 293 13.83 12.86 8.47
N ILE A 294 14.11 11.87 7.65
CA ILE A 294 15.03 12.01 6.52
C ILE A 294 14.37 12.58 5.26
N SER A 295 13.03 12.65 5.22
CA SER A 295 12.25 13.19 4.10
C SER A 295 12.24 14.73 4.07
N PRO A 296 11.84 15.36 2.95
CA PRO A 296 11.53 16.78 2.90
C PRO A 296 10.38 17.20 3.84
N TRP A 297 9.54 16.26 4.25
CA TRP A 297 8.37 16.48 5.13
C TRP A 297 8.66 16.29 6.62
N LYS A 298 9.90 16.31 7.06
CA LYS A 298 10.30 16.13 8.47
C LYS A 298 9.58 17.05 9.46
N ARG A 299 9.13 18.23 9.03
CA ARG A 299 8.39 19.21 9.84
C ARG A 299 6.88 19.03 9.84
N TRP A 300 6.35 18.14 8.97
CA TRP A 300 4.92 17.86 8.93
C TRP A 300 4.47 17.17 10.23
N ARG A 301 3.32 17.56 10.75
CA ARG A 301 2.81 17.12 12.07
C ARG A 301 1.42 16.48 12.00
N GLY A 302 1.04 15.90 10.86
CA GLY A 302 -0.31 15.38 10.62
C GLY A 302 -1.28 16.46 10.16
N ASN A 303 -2.47 16.03 9.76
CA ASN A 303 -3.53 16.89 9.23
C ASN A 303 -4.50 17.38 10.31
N LEU A 304 -4.38 16.86 11.54
CA LEU A 304 -5.25 17.28 12.65
C LEU A 304 -4.98 18.72 13.07
N PRO A 305 -6.03 19.52 13.33
CA PRO A 305 -5.90 20.85 13.89
C PRO A 305 -5.08 20.85 15.20
N LEU A 306 -4.32 21.92 15.45
CA LEU A 306 -3.46 22.02 16.64
C LEU A 306 -4.24 21.79 17.95
N LYS A 307 -5.46 22.36 18.06
CA LYS A 307 -6.31 22.19 19.23
C LYS A 307 -6.66 20.71 19.48
N GLU A 308 -6.99 19.96 18.43
CA GLU A 308 -7.29 18.54 18.53
C GLU A 308 -6.06 17.71 18.88
N ARG A 309 -4.90 18.03 18.33
CA ARG A 309 -3.62 17.40 18.72
C ARG A 309 -3.30 17.60 20.19
N ILE A 310 -3.43 18.84 20.70
CA ILE A 310 -3.20 19.14 22.12
C ILE A 310 -4.20 18.37 22.99
N ARG A 311 -5.49 18.39 22.64
CA ARG A 311 -6.53 17.64 23.36
C ARG A 311 -6.19 16.16 23.45
N ARG A 312 -5.83 15.53 22.33
CA ARG A 312 -5.45 14.10 22.30
C ARG A 312 -4.21 13.83 23.15
N GLN A 313 -3.19 14.70 23.08
CA GLN A 313 -2.00 14.56 23.90
C GLN A 313 -2.31 14.64 25.40
N LEU A 314 -3.19 15.55 25.80
CA LEU A 314 -3.64 15.67 27.18
C LEU A 314 -4.42 14.43 27.64
N LEU A 315 -5.31 13.89 26.80
CA LEU A 315 -6.04 12.66 27.08
C LEU A 315 -5.10 11.46 27.27
N ILE A 316 -4.08 11.32 26.42
CA ILE A 316 -3.05 10.31 26.55
C ILE A 316 -2.34 10.46 27.90
N TRP A 317 -1.94 11.69 28.25
CA TRP A 317 -1.22 11.98 29.49
C TRP A 317 -2.07 11.65 30.73
N LEU A 318 -3.34 12.05 30.72
CA LEU A 318 -4.31 11.74 31.78
C LEU A 318 -4.58 10.24 31.92
N HIS A 319 -4.55 9.50 30.82
CA HIS A 319 -4.71 8.05 30.80
C HIS A 319 -3.53 7.35 31.48
N VAL A 320 -2.31 7.76 31.12
CA VAL A 320 -1.07 7.28 31.73
C VAL A 320 -1.04 7.60 33.23
N LEU A 321 -1.39 8.84 33.63
CA LEU A 321 -1.42 9.25 35.04
C LEU A 321 -2.44 8.44 35.87
N ARG A 322 -3.49 7.96 35.26
CA ARG A 322 -4.53 7.12 35.93
C ARG A 322 -4.15 5.65 36.00
N GLY A 323 -2.92 5.28 35.59
CA GLY A 323 -2.45 3.89 35.56
C GLY A 323 -3.29 2.98 34.64
N LYS A 324 -4.07 3.56 33.72
CA LYS A 324 -4.76 2.78 32.71
C LYS A 324 -3.77 2.44 31.61
N GLU A 325 -3.59 1.16 31.35
CA GLU A 325 -2.89 0.70 30.16
C GLU A 325 -3.64 1.20 28.93
N PHE A 326 -2.93 1.77 27.96
CA PHE A 326 -3.49 1.94 26.63
C PHE A 326 -3.77 0.54 26.08
N ASP A 327 -4.77 0.44 25.21
CA ASP A 327 -4.97 -0.76 24.41
C ASP A 327 -3.61 -1.18 23.86
N VAL A 328 -3.03 -2.25 24.43
CA VAL A 328 -1.68 -2.68 24.14
C VAL A 328 -1.72 -3.36 22.78
N TYR A 329 -0.97 -2.83 21.83
CA TYR A 329 -0.75 -3.52 20.56
C TYR A 329 -0.02 -4.81 20.84
N GLU A 330 -0.42 -5.88 20.19
CA GLU A 330 0.27 -7.16 20.31
C GLU A 330 1.74 -7.04 19.88
N ASP A 331 2.64 -7.58 20.67
CA ASP A 331 4.09 -7.36 20.54
C ASP A 331 4.78 -8.32 19.55
N SER A 332 4.06 -9.26 18.98
CA SER A 332 4.64 -10.31 18.11
C SER A 332 5.38 -9.76 16.87
N TRP A 333 5.02 -8.57 16.41
CA TRP A 333 5.70 -7.85 15.31
C TRP A 333 7.04 -7.21 15.73
N LYS A 334 7.26 -6.99 17.05
CA LYS A 334 8.47 -6.31 17.56
C LYS A 334 9.76 -7.04 17.27
N LYS A 335 9.69 -8.35 16.98
CA LYS A 335 10.86 -9.12 16.57
C LYS A 335 11.54 -8.60 15.31
N TRP A 336 10.89 -7.74 14.55
CA TRP A 336 11.41 -7.12 13.32
C TRP A 336 11.71 -5.62 13.47
N GLU A 337 11.40 -4.99 14.58
CA GLU A 337 11.73 -3.60 14.87
C GLU A 337 13.21 -3.43 15.26
#